data_61239d8fbef69f351318acad7fe1cfb4
#
_entry.id   61239d8fbef69f351318acad7fe1cfb4
#
_cell.length_a   1.000
_cell.length_b   1.000
_cell.length_c   1.000
_cell.angle_alpha   90.00
_cell.angle_beta   90.00
_cell.angle_gamma   90.00
#
_symmetry.space_group_name_H-M   'P 1'
#
loop_
_entity.id
_entity.type
_entity.pdbx_description
1 polymer ?
#
loop_
_entity_poly.entity_id
_entity_poly.type
_entity_poly.pdbx_seq_one_letter_code
_entity_poly.pdbx_strand_id
1 'polypeptide(L)'
;LVEDVTLPATITSIGSRAFVGKPNGKRELHITIETATPPTIDGSFATHADAYVKVPDGSLGAYLPNLDLSKPFKNSGDTTWGGLRVIDNAQKLLTYHGVNSWDKMYAYVVSGTAITESRFPTTFENGDKILSGWNTSKDGTGTPVDANTVVTEDMTLYAQWSEPAVDLDVAVSYSNVDEAGETIWTNQDVTVTLTANEPVQDIEGWTRVSDTVLTKAYSQNGTYSVTVVSNDNQQKEVTYTVAGIDKQA
;
A
#
# COMPACT_ATOMS: atom_id res chain seq x y z
N LEU A 1 -17.97 -14.56 32.25
CA LEU A 1 -18.10 -16.01 32.11
C LEU A 1 -18.02 -16.34 30.63
N VAL A 2 -17.10 -17.19 30.23
CA VAL A 2 -16.99 -17.81 28.89
C VAL A 2 -17.84 -19.08 28.97
N GLU A 3 -18.67 -19.33 27.95
CA GLU A 3 -19.35 -20.60 27.77
C GLU A 3 -18.76 -21.30 26.55
N ASP A 4 -18.14 -22.45 26.78
CA ASP A 4 -17.62 -23.33 25.74
C ASP A 4 -18.64 -24.42 25.45
N VAL A 5 -19.07 -24.56 24.21
CA VAL A 5 -19.99 -25.59 23.73
C VAL A 5 -19.33 -26.39 22.62
N THR A 6 -19.30 -27.71 22.76
CA THR A 6 -18.84 -28.60 21.68
C THR A 6 -20.03 -29.32 21.06
N LEU A 7 -20.16 -29.19 19.74
CA LEU A 7 -21.14 -29.90 18.94
C LEU A 7 -20.46 -31.06 18.22
N PRO A 8 -20.96 -32.31 18.40
CA PRO A 8 -20.29 -33.48 17.87
C PRO A 8 -20.33 -33.57 16.35
N ALA A 9 -19.44 -34.37 15.77
CA ALA A 9 -19.37 -34.58 14.32
C ALA A 9 -20.65 -35.15 13.68
N THR A 10 -21.56 -35.66 14.50
CA THR A 10 -22.85 -36.21 14.05
C THR A 10 -23.98 -35.19 13.97
N ILE A 11 -23.72 -33.92 14.34
CA ILE A 11 -24.74 -32.87 14.25
C ILE A 11 -25.11 -32.58 12.81
N THR A 12 -26.41 -32.53 12.50
CA THR A 12 -26.90 -32.29 11.14
C THR A 12 -27.70 -30.99 11.02
N SER A 13 -28.17 -30.41 12.12
CA SER A 13 -28.93 -29.15 12.10
C SER A 13 -28.80 -28.37 13.40
N ILE A 14 -28.89 -27.03 13.29
CA ILE A 14 -28.94 -26.10 14.42
C ILE A 14 -30.12 -25.16 14.17
N GLY A 15 -31.08 -25.16 15.11
CA GLY A 15 -32.27 -24.32 15.02
C GLY A 15 -31.97 -22.83 15.25
N SER A 16 -32.86 -21.97 14.74
CA SER A 16 -32.81 -20.54 14.96
C SER A 16 -32.76 -20.23 16.45
N ARG A 17 -31.88 -19.29 16.85
CA ARG A 17 -31.68 -18.84 18.23
C ARG A 17 -31.26 -19.93 19.21
N ALA A 18 -30.68 -21.03 18.77
CA ALA A 18 -30.25 -22.15 19.64
C ALA A 18 -29.32 -21.67 20.77
N PHE A 19 -28.52 -20.63 20.54
CA PHE A 19 -27.54 -20.09 21.48
C PHE A 19 -27.72 -18.58 21.74
N VAL A 20 -28.94 -18.06 21.65
CA VAL A 20 -29.25 -16.67 22.02
C VAL A 20 -29.24 -16.52 23.53
N GLY A 21 -28.22 -15.90 24.10
CA GLY A 21 -28.11 -15.62 25.52
C GLY A 21 -29.01 -14.46 26.00
N LYS A 22 -29.22 -14.35 27.32
CA LYS A 22 -29.94 -13.22 27.92
C LYS A 22 -29.15 -11.90 27.74
N PRO A 23 -29.81 -10.77 27.42
CA PRO A 23 -29.17 -9.51 27.06
C PRO A 23 -28.34 -8.80 28.14
N ASN A 24 -28.25 -9.29 29.36
CA ASN A 24 -27.67 -8.58 30.51
C ASN A 24 -26.39 -9.19 31.10
N GLY A 25 -25.74 -10.13 30.45
CA GLY A 25 -24.45 -10.67 30.89
C GLY A 25 -23.42 -10.64 29.78
N LYS A 26 -22.26 -10.03 30.00
CA LYS A 26 -21.08 -10.20 29.16
C LYS A 26 -20.66 -11.69 29.25
N ARG A 27 -21.16 -12.51 28.36
CA ARG A 27 -20.73 -13.90 28.18
C ARG A 27 -20.14 -14.04 26.80
N GLU A 28 -18.89 -14.39 26.73
CA GLU A 28 -18.28 -14.87 25.52
C GLU A 28 -18.82 -16.29 25.26
N LEU A 29 -19.26 -16.55 24.05
CA LEU A 29 -19.73 -17.86 23.61
C LEU A 29 -18.79 -18.41 22.56
N HIS A 30 -18.13 -19.50 22.89
CA HIS A 30 -17.27 -20.22 21.97
C HIS A 30 -17.90 -21.55 21.60
N ILE A 31 -18.22 -21.75 20.32
CA ILE A 31 -18.81 -23.00 19.84
C ILE A 31 -17.75 -23.73 19.03
N THR A 32 -17.42 -24.94 19.45
CA THR A 32 -16.58 -25.86 18.65
C THR A 32 -17.49 -26.83 17.92
N ILE A 33 -17.37 -26.92 16.60
CA ILE A 33 -18.08 -27.89 15.78
C ILE A 33 -17.07 -28.92 15.24
N GLU A 34 -17.33 -30.20 15.49
CA GLU A 34 -16.41 -31.28 15.11
C GLU A 34 -16.64 -31.83 13.68
N THR A 35 -17.70 -31.38 12.99
CA THR A 35 -17.93 -31.78 11.59
C THR A 35 -17.31 -30.82 10.61
N ALA A 36 -16.63 -31.35 9.59
CA ALA A 36 -16.10 -30.58 8.46
C ALA A 36 -17.22 -30.17 7.45
N THR A 37 -18.36 -30.84 7.50
CA THR A 37 -19.55 -30.49 6.71
C THR A 37 -20.48 -29.65 7.55
N PRO A 38 -20.78 -28.39 7.18
CA PRO A 38 -21.64 -27.52 7.96
C PRO A 38 -23.02 -28.14 8.20
N PRO A 39 -23.52 -28.17 9.45
CA PRO A 39 -24.90 -28.52 9.70
C PRO A 39 -25.84 -27.51 9.05
N THR A 40 -27.06 -27.92 8.74
CA THR A 40 -28.08 -26.96 8.27
C THR A 40 -28.44 -26.00 9.41
N ILE A 41 -28.60 -24.71 9.08
CA ILE A 41 -29.00 -23.68 10.03
C ILE A 41 -30.30 -23.02 9.59
N ASP A 42 -31.15 -22.70 10.55
CA ASP A 42 -32.38 -21.94 10.33
C ASP A 42 -32.14 -20.49 10.79
N GLY A 43 -31.55 -19.67 9.88
CA GLY A 43 -31.18 -18.29 10.17
C GLY A 43 -30.01 -18.16 11.14
N SER A 44 -29.97 -17.05 11.93
CA SER A 44 -28.93 -16.82 12.94
C SER A 44 -29.24 -17.63 14.21
N PHE A 45 -28.30 -18.43 14.67
CA PHE A 45 -28.45 -19.22 15.89
C PHE A 45 -27.79 -18.56 17.11
N ALA A 46 -26.96 -17.51 16.94
CA ALA A 46 -26.34 -16.77 18.00
C ALA A 46 -26.15 -15.27 17.63
N THR A 47 -26.11 -14.40 18.63
CA THR A 47 -26.00 -12.93 18.45
C THR A 47 -25.15 -12.30 19.56
N HIS A 48 -23.92 -12.79 19.75
CA HIS A 48 -22.99 -12.22 20.73
C HIS A 48 -21.83 -11.52 20.04
N ALA A 49 -21.47 -10.32 20.48
CA ALA A 49 -20.44 -9.49 19.84
C ALA A 49 -19.04 -10.14 19.84
N ASP A 50 -18.71 -10.92 20.86
CA ASP A 50 -17.39 -11.55 21.03
C ASP A 50 -17.46 -13.08 20.87
N ALA A 51 -18.56 -13.60 20.29
CA ALA A 51 -18.72 -15.03 20.07
C ALA A 51 -18.11 -15.48 18.74
N TYR A 52 -17.65 -16.71 18.71
CA TYR A 52 -17.15 -17.33 17.48
C TYR A 52 -17.53 -18.82 17.41
N VAL A 53 -17.48 -19.35 16.19
CA VAL A 53 -17.57 -20.78 15.94
C VAL A 53 -16.22 -21.29 15.43
N LYS A 54 -15.64 -22.25 16.13
CA LYS A 54 -14.44 -22.96 15.72
C LYS A 54 -14.82 -24.21 14.94
N VAL A 55 -14.27 -24.35 13.75
CA VAL A 55 -14.52 -25.47 12.83
C VAL A 55 -13.26 -26.32 12.65
N PRO A 56 -13.36 -27.56 12.16
CA PRO A 56 -12.21 -28.39 11.88
C PRO A 56 -11.20 -27.74 10.92
N ASP A 57 -9.94 -27.97 11.13
CA ASP A 57 -8.85 -27.40 10.34
C ASP A 57 -9.02 -27.75 8.84
N GLY A 58 -8.94 -26.71 8.00
CA GLY A 58 -9.13 -26.82 6.56
C GLY A 58 -10.58 -26.82 6.08
N SER A 59 -11.58 -26.68 6.98
CA SER A 59 -13.00 -26.69 6.61
C SER A 59 -13.60 -25.31 6.39
N LEU A 60 -12.85 -24.23 6.53
CA LEU A 60 -13.33 -22.85 6.41
C LEU A 60 -14.16 -22.62 5.14
N GLY A 61 -13.72 -23.10 3.97
CA GLY A 61 -14.42 -22.92 2.71
C GLY A 61 -15.78 -23.62 2.66
N ALA A 62 -15.97 -24.72 3.41
CA ALA A 62 -17.26 -25.37 3.51
C ALA A 62 -18.27 -24.54 4.33
N TYR A 63 -17.79 -23.86 5.38
CA TYR A 63 -18.61 -23.01 6.23
C TYR A 63 -18.88 -21.62 5.62
N LEU A 64 -17.98 -21.15 4.74
CA LEU A 64 -18.06 -19.85 4.05
C LEU A 64 -18.08 -20.05 2.51
N PRO A 65 -19.07 -20.77 1.95
CA PRO A 65 -19.05 -21.20 0.55
C PRO A 65 -19.14 -20.05 -0.46
N ASN A 66 -19.59 -18.88 -0.04
CA ASN A 66 -19.69 -17.69 -0.89
C ASN A 66 -18.43 -16.80 -0.83
N LEU A 67 -17.47 -17.15 0.02
CA LEU A 67 -16.23 -16.40 0.17
C LEU A 67 -15.14 -16.99 -0.72
N ASP A 68 -14.60 -16.18 -1.61
CA ASP A 68 -13.41 -16.53 -2.37
C ASP A 68 -12.17 -16.40 -1.50
N LEU A 69 -11.73 -17.50 -0.91
CA LEU A 69 -10.56 -17.55 -0.04
C LEU A 69 -9.24 -17.28 -0.79
N SER A 70 -9.26 -17.15 -2.14
CA SER A 70 -8.05 -16.93 -2.93
C SER A 70 -7.62 -15.47 -3.03
N LYS A 71 -8.45 -14.52 -2.62
CA LYS A 71 -8.21 -13.06 -2.74
C LYS A 71 -8.80 -12.27 -1.57
N PRO A 72 -8.46 -10.98 -1.44
CA PRO A 72 -9.04 -10.10 -0.42
C PRO A 72 -10.53 -9.85 -0.62
N PHE A 73 -11.24 -9.60 0.47
CA PHE A 73 -12.67 -9.26 0.50
C PHE A 73 -12.94 -8.06 1.44
N LYS A 74 -14.06 -7.36 1.23
CA LYS A 74 -14.36 -6.09 1.96
C LYS A 74 -15.26 -6.26 3.16
N ASN A 75 -16.17 -7.22 3.13
CA ASN A 75 -17.20 -7.32 4.15
C ASN A 75 -16.80 -8.30 5.25
N SER A 76 -16.58 -7.79 6.47
CA SER A 76 -16.29 -8.65 7.63
C SER A 76 -17.44 -9.63 7.96
N GLY A 77 -18.67 -9.32 7.54
CA GLY A 77 -19.81 -10.23 7.64
C GLY A 77 -19.65 -11.50 6.82
N ASP A 78 -18.82 -11.48 5.76
CA ASP A 78 -18.53 -12.66 4.94
C ASP A 78 -17.74 -13.74 5.70
N THR A 79 -17.15 -13.39 6.85
CA THR A 79 -16.46 -14.32 7.75
C THR A 79 -17.38 -14.98 8.77
N THR A 80 -18.69 -14.78 8.66
CA THR A 80 -19.66 -15.31 9.62
C THR A 80 -20.50 -16.45 9.06
N TRP A 81 -20.80 -17.40 9.92
CA TRP A 81 -21.74 -18.46 9.69
C TRP A 81 -22.73 -18.53 10.86
N GLY A 82 -24.02 -18.52 10.56
CA GLY A 82 -25.06 -18.49 11.59
C GLY A 82 -25.04 -17.27 12.53
N GLY A 83 -24.41 -16.16 12.10
CA GLY A 83 -24.25 -14.93 12.85
C GLY A 83 -22.97 -14.82 13.69
N LEU A 84 -22.12 -15.85 13.67
CA LEU A 84 -20.86 -15.88 14.42
C LEU A 84 -19.66 -15.91 13.48
N ARG A 85 -18.58 -15.26 13.88
CA ARG A 85 -17.29 -15.35 13.19
C ARG A 85 -16.81 -16.80 13.15
N VAL A 86 -16.38 -17.28 11.99
CA VAL A 86 -15.80 -18.62 11.81
C VAL A 86 -14.29 -18.56 12.07
N ILE A 87 -13.79 -19.48 12.89
CA ILE A 87 -12.36 -19.69 13.16
C ILE A 87 -11.96 -21.08 12.70
N ASP A 88 -10.95 -21.13 11.86
CA ASP A 88 -10.27 -22.35 11.42
C ASP A 88 -8.78 -22.17 11.78
N ASN A 89 -8.21 -23.04 12.59
CA ASN A 89 -6.81 -22.87 13.04
C ASN A 89 -5.81 -23.03 11.89
N ALA A 90 -6.17 -23.74 10.82
CA ALA A 90 -5.35 -23.86 9.63
C ALA A 90 -5.31 -22.56 8.81
N GLN A 91 -6.17 -21.60 9.11
CA GLN A 91 -6.25 -20.30 8.42
C GLN A 91 -6.02 -19.15 9.40
N LYS A 92 -5.34 -18.13 8.96
CA LYS A 92 -5.14 -16.88 9.69
C LYS A 92 -5.80 -15.73 8.93
N LEU A 93 -6.42 -14.83 9.68
CA LEU A 93 -7.08 -13.66 9.11
C LEU A 93 -6.11 -12.48 9.08
N LEU A 94 -5.90 -11.92 7.90
CA LEU A 94 -5.24 -10.64 7.69
C LEU A 94 -6.32 -9.56 7.62
N THR A 95 -6.15 -8.49 8.39
CA THR A 95 -6.98 -7.29 8.34
C THR A 95 -6.15 -6.14 7.79
N TYR A 96 -6.51 -5.66 6.61
CA TYR A 96 -5.85 -4.56 5.93
C TYR A 96 -6.59 -3.26 6.20
N HIS A 97 -5.88 -2.23 6.62
CA HIS A 97 -6.40 -0.88 6.79
C HIS A 97 -5.84 0.04 5.71
N GLY A 98 -6.74 0.74 5.02
CA GLY A 98 -6.39 1.86 4.16
C GLY A 98 -6.12 3.14 4.95
N VAL A 99 -6.50 4.28 4.38
CA VAL A 99 -6.27 5.60 4.99
C VAL A 99 -7.15 5.80 6.24
N ASN A 100 -8.41 5.43 6.13
CA ASN A 100 -9.42 5.64 7.16
C ASN A 100 -9.69 4.36 7.98
N SER A 101 -10.19 4.51 9.19
CA SER A 101 -10.49 3.37 10.09
C SER A 101 -11.59 2.44 9.57
N TRP A 102 -12.47 2.92 8.71
CA TRP A 102 -13.53 2.13 8.07
C TRP A 102 -13.11 1.51 6.73
N ASP A 103 -12.00 1.96 6.14
CA ASP A 103 -11.48 1.45 4.89
C ASP A 103 -10.66 0.19 5.18
N LYS A 104 -11.35 -0.96 5.15
CA LYS A 104 -10.78 -2.25 5.50
C LYS A 104 -11.02 -3.29 4.43
N MET A 105 -10.04 -4.16 4.29
CA MET A 105 -10.17 -5.43 3.57
C MET A 105 -9.60 -6.57 4.41
N TYR A 106 -9.98 -7.77 4.06
CA TYR A 106 -9.61 -8.98 4.78
C TYR A 106 -9.11 -10.04 3.83
N ALA A 107 -8.20 -10.89 4.27
CA ALA A 107 -7.81 -12.08 3.53
C ALA A 107 -7.49 -13.23 4.48
N TYR A 108 -7.74 -14.45 4.06
CA TYR A 108 -7.29 -15.64 4.78
C TYR A 108 -5.99 -16.18 4.18
N VAL A 109 -5.08 -16.63 5.04
CA VAL A 109 -3.81 -17.26 4.66
C VAL A 109 -3.64 -18.55 5.46
N VAL A 110 -3.14 -19.60 4.83
CA VAL A 110 -2.86 -20.86 5.51
C VAL A 110 -1.78 -20.62 6.57
N SER A 111 -2.03 -21.05 7.80
CA SER A 111 -1.10 -20.89 8.92
C SER A 111 0.25 -21.55 8.62
N GLY A 112 1.33 -20.83 8.87
CA GLY A 112 2.69 -21.32 8.62
C GLY A 112 3.15 -21.18 7.17
N THR A 113 2.36 -20.54 6.30
CA THR A 113 2.78 -20.25 4.91
C THR A 113 3.01 -18.76 4.67
N ALA A 114 3.74 -18.45 3.60
CA ALA A 114 3.91 -17.07 3.16
C ALA A 114 2.63 -16.50 2.55
N ILE A 115 2.48 -15.18 2.63
CA ILE A 115 1.41 -14.45 1.96
C ILE A 115 1.71 -14.50 0.45
N THR A 116 0.71 -14.86 -0.37
CA THR A 116 0.85 -14.74 -1.83
C THR A 116 0.44 -13.35 -2.31
N GLU A 117 1.00 -12.88 -3.43
CA GLU A 117 0.68 -11.56 -4.01
C GLU A 117 -0.84 -11.33 -4.15
N SER A 118 -1.59 -12.38 -4.54
CA SER A 118 -3.04 -12.31 -4.71
C SER A 118 -3.81 -12.01 -3.42
N ARG A 119 -3.18 -12.08 -2.26
CA ARG A 119 -3.78 -11.79 -0.95
C ARG A 119 -3.67 -10.32 -0.55
N PHE A 120 -2.84 -9.53 -1.24
CA PHE A 120 -2.72 -8.11 -0.97
C PHE A 120 -3.79 -7.31 -1.74
N PRO A 121 -4.54 -6.43 -1.05
CA PRO A 121 -5.47 -5.53 -1.71
C PRO A 121 -4.72 -4.51 -2.58
N THR A 122 -5.24 -4.26 -3.79
CA THR A 122 -4.70 -3.27 -4.74
C THR A 122 -5.64 -2.09 -4.95
N THR A 123 -6.77 -2.05 -4.25
CA THR A 123 -7.87 -1.10 -4.50
C THR A 123 -8.00 -0.01 -3.45
N PHE A 124 -7.07 0.10 -2.51
CA PHE A 124 -7.02 1.24 -1.60
C PHE A 124 -6.53 2.48 -2.33
N GLU A 125 -7.10 3.63 -1.96
CA GLU A 125 -6.79 4.95 -2.56
C GLU A 125 -6.42 5.95 -1.47
N ASN A 126 -5.50 6.87 -1.79
CA ASN A 126 -5.07 7.96 -0.92
C ASN A 126 -4.72 9.21 -1.72
N GLY A 127 -5.73 9.84 -2.34
CA GLY A 127 -5.51 10.96 -3.26
C GLY A 127 -4.62 10.51 -4.43
N ASP A 128 -3.56 11.27 -4.69
CA ASP A 128 -2.62 10.98 -5.77
C ASP A 128 -1.47 10.05 -5.34
N LYS A 129 -1.42 9.63 -4.07
CA LYS A 129 -0.35 8.77 -3.55
C LYS A 129 -0.46 7.34 -4.05
N ILE A 130 0.69 6.70 -4.22
CA ILE A 130 0.80 5.31 -4.65
C ILE A 130 0.92 4.40 -3.43
N LEU A 131 0.16 3.30 -3.40
CA LEU A 131 0.31 2.25 -2.41
C LEU A 131 1.70 1.60 -2.58
N SER A 132 2.60 1.84 -1.63
CA SER A 132 4.00 1.40 -1.68
C SER A 132 4.27 0.12 -0.90
N GLY A 133 3.35 -0.34 -0.06
CA GLY A 133 3.51 -1.57 0.70
C GLY A 133 2.59 -1.66 1.91
N TRP A 134 2.91 -2.61 2.79
CA TRP A 134 2.16 -2.92 4.00
C TRP A 134 3.07 -2.98 5.21
N ASN A 135 2.56 -2.55 6.37
CA ASN A 135 3.30 -2.55 7.63
C ASN A 135 2.40 -2.93 8.80
N THR A 136 2.96 -3.52 9.85
CA THR A 136 2.22 -3.83 11.09
C THR A 136 1.87 -2.59 11.91
N SER A 137 2.45 -1.42 11.60
CA SER A 137 2.15 -0.13 12.24
C SER A 137 1.73 0.90 11.19
N LYS A 138 0.75 1.74 11.54
CA LYS A 138 0.21 2.77 10.63
C LYS A 138 1.23 3.83 10.24
N ASP A 139 2.18 4.13 11.13
CA ASP A 139 3.24 5.13 10.92
C ASP A 139 4.49 4.58 10.22
N GLY A 140 4.46 3.29 9.81
CA GLY A 140 5.56 2.63 9.13
C GLY A 140 6.70 2.19 10.03
N THR A 141 6.63 2.42 11.36
CA THR A 141 7.70 2.04 12.30
C THR A 141 7.69 0.56 12.70
N GLY A 142 6.65 -0.17 12.34
CA GLY A 142 6.52 -1.61 12.59
C GLY A 142 7.31 -2.46 11.60
N THR A 143 6.89 -3.72 11.46
CA THR A 143 7.52 -4.65 10.52
C THR A 143 6.89 -4.52 9.13
N PRO A 144 7.68 -4.29 8.08
CA PRO A 144 7.20 -4.39 6.70
C PRO A 144 6.70 -5.80 6.40
N VAL A 145 5.63 -5.89 5.62
CA VAL A 145 4.98 -7.15 5.26
C VAL A 145 4.88 -7.27 3.75
N ASP A 146 5.33 -8.38 3.20
CA ASP A 146 5.38 -8.69 1.78
C ASP A 146 4.93 -10.13 1.50
N ALA A 147 5.03 -10.56 0.24
CA ALA A 147 4.67 -11.91 -0.21
C ALA A 147 5.57 -13.03 0.35
N ASN A 148 6.69 -12.70 1.01
CA ASN A 148 7.57 -13.67 1.66
C ASN A 148 7.27 -13.82 3.16
N THR A 149 6.41 -12.95 3.70
CA THR A 149 6.07 -12.94 5.13
C THR A 149 5.26 -14.19 5.49
N VAL A 150 5.79 -14.99 6.39
CA VAL A 150 5.11 -16.18 6.92
C VAL A 150 4.14 -15.79 8.02
N VAL A 151 2.89 -16.25 7.91
CA VAL A 151 1.80 -15.91 8.82
C VAL A 151 1.52 -17.07 9.77
N THR A 152 1.72 -16.87 11.08
CA THR A 152 1.45 -17.86 12.13
C THR A 152 0.30 -17.46 13.05
N GLU A 153 -0.15 -16.21 12.98
CA GLU A 153 -1.24 -15.63 13.78
C GLU A 153 -2.05 -14.63 12.96
N ASP A 154 -3.22 -14.24 13.44
CA ASP A 154 -4.00 -13.15 12.82
C ASP A 154 -3.21 -11.85 12.86
N MET A 155 -3.20 -11.09 11.77
CA MET A 155 -2.41 -9.87 11.65
C MET A 155 -3.27 -8.67 11.23
N THR A 156 -2.93 -7.50 11.75
CA THR A 156 -3.46 -6.22 11.29
C THR A 156 -2.36 -5.48 10.53
N LEU A 157 -2.65 -5.07 9.31
CA LEU A 157 -1.73 -4.45 8.37
C LEU A 157 -2.26 -3.10 7.93
N TYR A 158 -1.35 -2.14 7.78
CA TYR A 158 -1.65 -0.76 7.40
C TYR A 158 -0.97 -0.43 6.08
N ALA A 159 -1.74 0.13 5.15
CA ALA A 159 -1.22 0.61 3.88
C ALA A 159 -0.15 1.68 4.09
N GLN A 160 0.96 1.54 3.38
CA GLN A 160 2.01 2.54 3.30
C GLN A 160 1.94 3.25 1.95
N TRP A 161 2.27 4.53 1.92
CA TRP A 161 2.04 5.39 0.77
C TRP A 161 3.31 6.16 0.41
N SER A 162 3.56 6.29 -0.88
CA SER A 162 4.60 7.17 -1.43
C SER A 162 3.98 8.22 -2.34
N GLU A 163 4.65 9.35 -2.50
CA GLU A 163 4.31 10.30 -3.56
C GLU A 163 4.57 9.65 -4.93
N PRO A 164 3.79 9.99 -5.97
CA PRO A 164 4.08 9.58 -7.34
C PRO A 164 5.49 10.04 -7.72
N ALA A 165 6.23 9.23 -8.44
CA ALA A 165 7.47 9.68 -9.05
C ALA A 165 7.14 10.80 -10.04
N VAL A 166 7.77 11.95 -9.87
CA VAL A 166 7.71 13.05 -10.83
C VAL A 166 8.87 12.85 -11.80
N ASP A 167 8.61 12.87 -13.11
CA ASP A 167 9.67 12.79 -14.09
C ASP A 167 10.59 14.01 -13.97
N LEU A 168 11.91 13.79 -13.91
CA LEU A 168 12.87 14.87 -13.88
C LEU A 168 12.74 15.73 -15.14
N ASP A 169 12.41 17.00 -14.96
CA ASP A 169 12.43 18.01 -16.03
C ASP A 169 13.39 19.13 -15.72
N VAL A 170 14.07 19.66 -16.75
CA VAL A 170 15.12 20.66 -16.62
C VAL A 170 14.95 21.73 -17.68
N ALA A 171 14.66 22.94 -17.22
CA ALA A 171 14.63 24.14 -18.05
C ALA A 171 16.03 24.75 -18.18
N VAL A 172 16.33 25.30 -19.36
CA VAL A 172 17.58 25.99 -19.68
C VAL A 172 17.31 27.46 -19.91
N SER A 173 18.10 28.34 -19.30
CA SER A 173 18.07 29.78 -19.57
C SER A 173 19.48 30.35 -19.70
N TYR A 174 19.58 31.55 -20.30
CA TYR A 174 20.87 32.19 -20.65
C TYR A 174 20.88 33.62 -20.13
N SER A 175 22.06 34.11 -19.73
CA SER A 175 22.23 35.48 -19.25
C SER A 175 22.16 36.56 -20.34
N ASN A 176 22.27 36.17 -21.60
CA ASN A 176 22.29 37.08 -22.75
C ASN A 176 21.02 36.97 -23.65
N VAL A 177 19.87 36.88 -23.04
CA VAL A 177 18.58 36.94 -23.72
C VAL A 177 17.75 38.12 -23.24
N ASP A 178 16.93 38.69 -24.12
CA ASP A 178 15.97 39.74 -23.77
C ASP A 178 14.68 39.17 -23.16
N GLU A 179 13.73 40.05 -22.84
CA GLU A 179 12.43 39.68 -22.29
C GLU A 179 11.59 38.80 -23.24
N ALA A 180 11.86 38.85 -24.56
CA ALA A 180 11.23 38.02 -25.56
C ALA A 180 11.95 36.67 -25.77
N GLY A 181 13.10 36.46 -25.08
CA GLY A 181 13.91 35.24 -25.21
C GLY A 181 14.88 35.26 -26.40
N GLU A 182 15.05 36.42 -27.08
CA GLU A 182 15.95 36.56 -28.18
C GLU A 182 17.40 36.79 -27.73
N THR A 183 18.38 36.21 -28.46
CA THR A 183 19.78 36.31 -28.11
C THR A 183 20.32 37.72 -28.30
N ILE A 184 20.91 38.29 -27.25
CA ILE A 184 21.62 39.56 -27.27
C ILE A 184 23.13 39.28 -27.47
N TRP A 185 23.78 39.96 -28.41
CA TRP A 185 25.23 39.85 -28.61
C TRP A 185 26.00 40.54 -27.49
N THR A 186 27.04 39.84 -26.97
CA THR A 186 27.83 40.32 -25.83
C THR A 186 29.31 39.99 -26.01
N ASN A 187 30.19 40.80 -25.46
CA ASN A 187 31.64 40.51 -25.32
C ASN A 187 31.96 39.83 -23.97
N GLN A 188 30.99 39.57 -23.14
CA GLN A 188 31.10 38.85 -21.88
C GLN A 188 30.85 37.36 -22.03
N ASP A 189 31.23 36.61 -21.00
CA ASP A 189 30.82 35.21 -20.88
C ASP A 189 29.30 35.09 -20.70
N VAL A 190 28.74 34.07 -21.34
CA VAL A 190 27.30 33.75 -21.18
C VAL A 190 27.13 32.71 -20.08
N THR A 191 26.34 33.04 -19.08
CA THR A 191 25.96 32.08 -18.04
C THR A 191 24.74 31.29 -18.49
N VAL A 192 24.89 29.97 -18.51
CA VAL A 192 23.78 29.02 -18.68
C VAL A 192 23.29 28.64 -17.30
N THR A 193 21.98 28.70 -17.11
CA THR A 193 21.29 28.25 -15.87
C THR A 193 20.42 27.06 -16.20
N LEU A 194 20.61 25.97 -15.46
CA LEU A 194 19.74 24.80 -15.44
C LEU A 194 18.83 24.91 -14.24
N THR A 195 17.52 24.82 -14.43
CA THR A 195 16.52 24.83 -13.36
C THR A 195 15.71 23.52 -13.45
N ALA A 196 15.91 22.64 -12.49
CA ALA A 196 15.21 21.38 -12.38
C ALA A 196 13.90 21.56 -11.55
N ASN A 197 12.93 20.69 -11.82
CA ASN A 197 11.66 20.63 -11.07
C ASN A 197 11.79 19.92 -9.71
N GLU A 198 12.94 19.28 -9.45
CA GLU A 198 13.25 18.58 -8.19
C GLU A 198 14.74 18.72 -7.84
N PRO A 199 15.15 18.41 -6.58
CA PRO A 199 16.54 18.48 -6.17
C PRO A 199 17.46 17.58 -6.99
N VAL A 200 18.61 18.12 -7.44
CA VAL A 200 19.56 17.42 -8.30
C VAL A 200 20.94 17.30 -7.62
N GLN A 201 21.73 16.34 -8.11
CA GLN A 201 23.11 16.13 -7.67
C GLN A 201 24.05 17.18 -8.25
N ASP A 202 25.24 17.32 -7.67
CA ASP A 202 26.28 18.20 -8.21
C ASP A 202 26.80 17.67 -9.55
N ILE A 203 27.05 18.60 -10.47
CA ILE A 203 27.63 18.31 -11.79
C ILE A 203 29.00 18.93 -11.86
N GLU A 204 30.01 18.15 -12.26
CA GLU A 204 31.37 18.63 -12.40
C GLU A 204 31.47 19.85 -13.36
N GLY A 205 32.11 20.90 -12.90
CA GLY A 205 32.28 22.14 -13.66
C GLY A 205 31.04 23.05 -13.69
N TRP A 206 30.00 22.75 -12.89
CA TRP A 206 28.85 23.60 -12.65
C TRP A 206 28.87 24.16 -11.22
N THR A 207 28.31 25.32 -11.03
CA THR A 207 28.16 25.96 -9.71
C THR A 207 26.74 25.79 -9.21
N ARG A 208 26.58 25.25 -8.00
CA ARG A 208 25.27 25.12 -7.34
C ARG A 208 24.82 26.49 -6.83
N VAL A 209 23.62 26.88 -7.20
CA VAL A 209 22.93 28.09 -6.72
C VAL A 209 21.86 27.71 -5.65
N SER A 210 21.16 26.62 -5.90
CA SER A 210 20.19 26.01 -4.97
C SER A 210 20.11 24.50 -5.19
N ASP A 211 19.25 23.79 -4.46
CA ASP A 211 19.06 22.36 -4.64
C ASP A 211 18.54 21.96 -6.05
N THR A 212 17.90 22.93 -6.74
CA THR A 212 17.31 22.73 -8.07
C THR A 212 17.97 23.56 -9.16
N VAL A 213 18.96 24.41 -8.83
CA VAL A 213 19.53 25.36 -9.79
C VAL A 213 21.05 25.24 -9.85
N LEU A 214 21.55 25.01 -11.07
CA LEU A 214 22.97 24.95 -11.40
C LEU A 214 23.31 25.98 -12.47
N THR A 215 24.51 26.58 -12.41
CA THR A 215 24.98 27.55 -13.39
C THR A 215 26.36 27.22 -13.91
N LYS A 216 26.65 27.60 -15.16
CA LYS A 216 27.97 27.51 -15.75
C LYS A 216 28.18 28.64 -16.76
N ALA A 217 29.36 29.28 -16.70
CA ALA A 217 29.78 30.32 -17.65
C ALA A 217 30.52 29.73 -18.85
N TYR A 218 30.22 30.26 -20.02
CA TYR A 218 30.84 29.89 -21.30
C TYR A 218 31.46 31.10 -21.96
N SER A 219 32.69 30.94 -22.43
CA SER A 219 33.44 32.01 -23.11
C SER A 219 33.42 31.90 -24.66
N GLN A 220 32.75 30.85 -25.19
CA GLN A 220 32.67 30.55 -26.63
C GLN A 220 31.26 30.05 -26.99
N ASN A 221 30.84 30.40 -28.21
CA ASN A 221 29.62 29.83 -28.81
C ASN A 221 29.81 28.32 -29.07
N GLY A 222 28.71 27.55 -28.90
CA GLY A 222 28.75 26.12 -29.16
C GLY A 222 27.49 25.40 -28.68
N THR A 223 27.34 24.15 -29.10
CA THR A 223 26.30 23.25 -28.59
C THR A 223 26.95 22.30 -27.60
N TYR A 224 26.32 22.16 -26.47
CA TYR A 224 26.80 21.38 -25.34
C TYR A 224 25.69 20.42 -24.83
N SER A 225 26.10 19.32 -24.23
CA SER A 225 25.21 18.41 -23.54
C SER A 225 25.67 18.15 -22.10
N VAL A 226 24.74 17.91 -21.24
CA VAL A 226 25.00 17.54 -19.84
C VAL A 226 23.91 16.57 -19.36
N THR A 227 24.30 15.56 -18.58
CA THR A 227 23.34 14.71 -17.88
C THR A 227 23.08 15.28 -16.49
N VAL A 228 21.83 15.65 -16.22
CA VAL A 228 21.35 16.05 -14.89
C VAL A 228 20.83 14.81 -14.21
N VAL A 229 21.21 14.60 -12.95
CA VAL A 229 20.77 13.47 -12.13
C VAL A 229 20.06 14.02 -10.88
N SER A 230 18.85 13.57 -10.65
CA SER A 230 18.11 13.93 -9.43
C SER A 230 18.61 13.16 -8.20
N ASN A 231 18.18 13.57 -7.01
CA ASN A 231 18.59 12.89 -5.77
C ASN A 231 17.99 11.48 -5.63
N ASP A 232 16.91 11.18 -6.36
CA ASP A 232 16.30 9.84 -6.47
C ASP A 232 16.84 9.02 -7.66
N ASN A 233 17.94 9.50 -8.30
CA ASN A 233 18.66 8.86 -9.40
C ASN A 233 17.96 8.83 -10.76
N GLN A 234 16.94 9.67 -11.00
CA GLN A 234 16.46 9.90 -12.35
C GLN A 234 17.52 10.67 -13.17
N GLN A 235 17.59 10.43 -14.47
CA GLN A 235 18.57 11.05 -15.35
C GLN A 235 17.90 11.76 -16.52
N LYS A 236 18.33 12.97 -16.81
CA LYS A 236 17.89 13.78 -17.96
C LYS A 236 19.10 14.28 -18.72
N GLU A 237 19.22 13.89 -19.98
CA GLU A 237 20.19 14.52 -20.88
C GLU A 237 19.62 15.85 -21.40
N VAL A 238 20.37 16.92 -21.19
CA VAL A 238 20.01 18.27 -21.61
C VAL A 238 21.00 18.76 -22.62
N THR A 239 20.55 19.06 -23.86
CA THR A 239 21.35 19.68 -24.90
C THR A 239 20.92 21.14 -25.03
N TYR A 240 21.89 22.04 -25.10
CA TYR A 240 21.68 23.49 -25.20
C TYR A 240 22.73 24.16 -26.06
N THR A 241 22.41 25.33 -26.62
CA THR A 241 23.31 26.07 -27.51
C THR A 241 23.59 27.45 -26.91
N VAL A 242 24.86 27.72 -26.66
CA VAL A 242 25.36 29.05 -26.32
C VAL A 242 25.67 29.82 -27.60
N ALA A 243 25.10 30.99 -27.72
CA ALA A 243 25.24 31.85 -28.91
C ALA A 243 25.38 33.32 -28.49
N GLY A 244 25.77 34.18 -29.43
CA GLY A 244 25.83 35.62 -29.23
C GLY A 244 27.09 36.11 -28.51
N ILE A 245 28.12 35.30 -28.33
CA ILE A 245 29.41 35.75 -27.79
C ILE A 245 30.26 36.27 -28.94
N ASP A 246 30.63 37.56 -28.86
CA ASP A 246 31.62 38.19 -29.76
C ASP A 246 32.66 38.98 -28.94
N LYS A 247 33.82 38.39 -28.73
CA LYS A 247 34.93 38.97 -27.97
C LYS A 247 35.87 39.82 -28.83
N GLN A 248 35.56 40.02 -30.12
CA GLN A 248 36.37 40.84 -31.03
C GLN A 248 35.81 42.27 -31.18
N ALA A 249 34.68 42.57 -30.53
CA ALA A 249 34.06 43.89 -30.57
C ALA A 249 34.61 44.85 -29.52
#